data_2f5ac23bff6b6483a1e3e5c24aa4d2e6
#
_entry.id   2f5ac23bff6b6483a1e3e5c24aa4d2e6
#
_cell.length_a   1.000
_cell.length_b   1.000
_cell.length_c   1.000
_cell.angle_alpha   90.00
_cell.angle_beta   90.00
_cell.angle_gamma   90.00
#
_symmetry.space_group_name_H-M   'P 1'
#
loop_
_entity.id
_entity.type
_entity.pdbx_description
1 polymer ?
#
loop_
_entity_poly.entity_id
_entity_poly.type
_entity_poly.pdbx_seq_one_letter_code
_entity_poly.pdbx_strand_id
1 'polypeptide(L)'
;MAERILAHSCSFAEIMRYCFAGIGDAAFRYRLRLAIEREAQLHSCFLSAGHRKRFREGMSLVRKTEYSLIAQLYLLSAHDALWQETRKVLEADGVVYSAMADAVSELDADAFELYLAASVWEYGAVSADYADLTDEEAVSFDVFRVICYAVPIGLYGTDAIKISERRPAKQKNRKRKEGKERE
;
A
#
# COMPACT_ATOMS: atom_id res chain seq x y z
N MET A 1 16.91 -7.10 -3.23
CA MET A 1 15.99 -6.11 -2.58
C MET A 1 15.66 -6.51 -1.15
N ALA A 2 15.29 -7.76 -0.86
CA ALA A 2 14.90 -8.20 0.49
C ALA A 2 15.91 -7.84 1.60
N GLU A 3 17.21 -8.10 1.41
CA GLU A 3 18.25 -7.72 2.38
C GLU A 3 18.29 -6.21 2.67
N ARG A 4 18.10 -5.38 1.64
CA ARG A 4 18.07 -3.91 1.82
C ARG A 4 16.83 -3.46 2.59
N ILE A 5 15.71 -4.16 2.43
CA ILE A 5 14.48 -3.89 3.17
C ILE A 5 14.67 -4.25 4.64
N LEU A 6 15.18 -5.45 4.94
CA LEU A 6 15.48 -5.89 6.29
C LEU A 6 16.50 -4.98 6.98
N ALA A 7 17.51 -4.52 6.26
CA ALA A 7 18.50 -3.56 6.75
C ALA A 7 17.96 -2.12 6.80
N HIS A 8 16.72 -1.89 6.34
CA HIS A 8 16.13 -0.57 6.19
C HIS A 8 17.00 0.43 5.40
N SER A 9 17.73 -0.04 4.39
CA SER A 9 18.70 0.73 3.60
C SER A 9 18.17 1.15 2.23
N CYS A 10 16.86 1.06 2.00
CA CYS A 10 16.20 1.51 0.79
C CYS A 10 15.04 2.47 1.12
N SER A 11 14.60 3.23 0.12
CA SER A 11 13.39 4.03 0.16
C SER A 11 12.19 3.23 -0.34
N PHE A 12 10.98 3.66 0.02
CA PHE A 12 9.74 3.06 -0.52
C PHE A 12 9.67 3.20 -2.04
N ALA A 13 10.14 4.33 -2.58
CA ALA A 13 10.25 4.55 -4.03
C ALA A 13 11.14 3.51 -4.74
N GLU A 14 12.26 3.09 -4.13
CA GLU A 14 13.12 2.04 -4.69
C GLU A 14 12.42 0.69 -4.68
N ILE A 15 11.66 0.37 -3.62
CA ILE A 15 10.88 -0.86 -3.53
C ILE A 15 9.80 -0.87 -4.64
N MET A 16 9.05 0.22 -4.79
CA MET A 16 8.03 0.36 -5.81
C MET A 16 8.59 0.15 -7.22
N ARG A 17 9.69 0.83 -7.56
CA ARG A 17 10.35 0.65 -8.86
C ARG A 17 10.82 -0.78 -9.10
N TYR A 18 11.27 -1.46 -8.06
CA TYR A 18 11.68 -2.85 -8.15
C TYR A 18 10.48 -3.78 -8.39
N CYS A 19 9.39 -3.61 -7.64
CA CYS A 19 8.20 -4.44 -7.78
C CYS A 19 7.57 -4.37 -9.18
N PHE A 20 7.63 -3.19 -9.81
CA PHE A 20 7.00 -2.94 -11.11
C PHE A 20 7.99 -2.79 -12.27
N ALA A 21 9.24 -3.26 -12.11
CA ALA A 21 10.28 -3.10 -13.13
C ALA A 21 9.94 -3.76 -14.47
N GLY A 22 9.16 -4.84 -14.45
CA GLY A 22 8.76 -5.58 -15.65
C GLY A 22 7.61 -4.98 -16.44
N ILE A 23 6.90 -3.97 -15.91
CA ILE A 23 5.74 -3.39 -16.58
C ILE A 23 6.18 -2.32 -17.57
N GLY A 24 5.91 -2.57 -18.87
CA GLY A 24 6.30 -1.69 -19.97
C GLY A 24 5.28 -0.60 -20.31
N ASP A 25 4.02 -0.75 -19.87
CA ASP A 25 2.94 0.16 -20.22
C ASP A 25 3.20 1.61 -19.77
N ALA A 26 3.00 2.56 -20.70
CA ALA A 26 3.36 3.97 -20.47
C ALA A 26 2.37 4.68 -19.52
N ALA A 27 1.06 4.36 -19.61
CA ALA A 27 0.03 4.95 -18.76
C ALA A 27 0.18 4.45 -17.33
N PHE A 28 0.40 3.14 -17.14
CA PHE A 28 0.72 2.56 -15.84
C PHE A 28 1.95 3.22 -15.21
N ARG A 29 3.05 3.33 -15.95
CA ARG A 29 4.29 3.97 -15.47
C ARG A 29 4.09 5.42 -15.07
N TYR A 30 3.26 6.14 -15.81
CA TYR A 30 2.94 7.53 -15.48
C TYR A 30 2.20 7.60 -14.14
N ARG A 31 1.11 6.82 -13.96
CA ARG A 31 0.36 6.76 -12.70
C ARG A 31 1.23 6.27 -11.54
N LEU A 32 2.06 5.25 -11.76
CA LEU A 32 2.99 4.74 -10.75
C LEU A 32 3.99 5.82 -10.28
N ARG A 33 4.50 6.63 -11.20
CA ARG A 33 5.39 7.76 -10.83
C ARG A 33 4.66 8.75 -9.93
N LEU A 34 3.44 9.14 -10.28
CA LEU A 34 2.62 10.03 -9.45
C LEU A 34 2.34 9.43 -8.07
N ALA A 35 2.08 8.12 -8.00
CA ALA A 35 1.88 7.42 -6.73
C ALA A 35 3.14 7.47 -5.85
N ILE A 36 4.32 7.23 -6.41
CA ILE A 36 5.61 7.32 -5.71
C ILE A 36 5.86 8.75 -5.22
N GLU A 37 5.61 9.76 -6.05
CA GLU A 37 5.75 11.16 -5.68
C GLU A 37 4.80 11.55 -4.54
N ARG A 38 3.57 11.04 -4.58
CA ARG A 38 2.58 11.28 -3.54
C ARG A 38 2.97 10.65 -2.20
N GLU A 39 3.48 9.42 -2.20
CA GLU A 39 3.99 8.77 -0.99
C GLU A 39 5.17 9.56 -0.40
N ALA A 40 6.11 9.98 -1.23
CA ALA A 40 7.26 10.75 -0.80
C ALA A 40 6.88 12.10 -0.17
N GLN A 41 5.81 12.75 -0.66
CA GLN A 41 5.26 13.99 -0.08
C GLN A 41 4.60 13.76 1.28
N LEU A 42 3.82 12.68 1.39
CA LEU A 42 3.04 12.36 2.59
C LEU A 42 3.88 11.61 3.65
N HIS A 43 4.99 11.02 3.26
CA HIS A 43 5.76 10.05 4.07
C HIS A 43 4.85 8.98 4.67
N SER A 44 3.98 8.44 3.81
CA SER A 44 2.99 7.44 4.22
C SER A 44 2.41 6.72 3.01
N CYS A 45 2.34 5.40 3.08
CA CYS A 45 1.56 4.58 2.15
C CYS A 45 0.06 4.60 2.44
N PHE A 46 -0.39 5.13 3.58
CA PHE A 46 -1.82 5.24 3.89
C PHE A 46 -2.46 6.45 3.21
N LEU A 47 -3.71 6.29 2.76
CA LEU A 47 -4.50 7.39 2.17
C LEU A 47 -4.81 8.48 3.20
N SER A 48 -5.07 8.05 4.45
CA SER A 48 -5.52 8.92 5.53
C SER A 48 -5.19 8.34 6.90
N ALA A 49 -5.39 9.15 7.94
CA ALA A 49 -5.33 8.68 9.32
C ALA A 49 -6.42 7.63 9.62
N GLY A 50 -7.60 7.73 8.98
CA GLY A 50 -8.68 6.76 9.07
C GLY A 50 -8.27 5.40 8.51
N HIS A 51 -7.70 5.36 7.30
CA HIS A 51 -7.15 4.14 6.70
C HIS A 51 -6.14 3.47 7.64
N ARG A 52 -5.17 4.22 8.15
CA ARG A 52 -4.16 3.71 9.10
C ARG A 52 -4.78 3.15 10.39
N LYS A 53 -5.81 3.82 10.92
CA LYS A 53 -6.51 3.38 12.13
C LYS A 53 -7.22 2.04 11.90
N ARG A 54 -7.97 1.93 10.81
CA ARG A 54 -8.68 0.71 10.42
C ARG A 54 -7.72 -0.46 10.17
N PHE A 55 -6.63 -0.21 9.46
CA PHE A 55 -5.59 -1.21 9.24
C PHE A 55 -5.03 -1.75 10.58
N ARG A 56 -4.69 -0.87 11.51
CA ARG A 56 -4.20 -1.29 12.84
C ARG A 56 -5.23 -2.07 13.63
N GLU A 57 -6.48 -1.69 13.52
CA GLU A 57 -7.60 -2.44 14.12
C GLU A 57 -7.63 -3.86 13.56
N GLY A 58 -7.61 -4.04 12.23
CA GLY A 58 -7.57 -5.35 11.59
C GLY A 58 -6.40 -6.20 12.04
N MET A 59 -5.19 -5.61 12.05
CA MET A 59 -3.98 -6.29 12.52
C MET A 59 -4.06 -6.75 13.98
N SER A 60 -4.88 -6.12 14.80
CA SER A 60 -5.07 -6.52 16.21
C SER A 60 -6.07 -7.67 16.39
N LEU A 61 -6.91 -7.93 15.40
CA LEU A 61 -7.96 -8.96 15.43
C LEU A 61 -7.48 -10.31 14.87
N VAL A 62 -6.46 -10.30 14.02
CA VAL A 62 -5.93 -11.52 13.42
C VAL A 62 -4.77 -12.11 14.22
N ARG A 63 -4.65 -13.43 14.22
CA ARG A 63 -3.57 -14.17 14.90
C ARG A 63 -2.37 -14.39 13.99
N LYS A 64 -2.63 -14.57 12.69
CA LYS A 64 -1.60 -14.79 11.69
C LYS A 64 -1.19 -13.46 11.07
N THR A 65 0.12 -13.29 10.89
CA THR A 65 0.71 -12.13 10.23
C THR A 65 1.37 -12.52 8.92
N GLU A 66 0.73 -13.40 8.15
CA GLU A 66 1.15 -13.74 6.80
C GLU A 66 1.10 -12.49 5.92
N TYR A 67 2.09 -12.32 5.07
CA TYR A 67 2.22 -11.12 4.26
C TYR A 67 1.02 -10.88 3.33
N SER A 68 0.43 -11.97 2.80
CA SER A 68 -0.81 -11.91 2.03
C SER A 68 -1.96 -11.31 2.83
N LEU A 69 -2.18 -11.77 4.06
CA LEU A 69 -3.23 -11.23 4.92
C LEU A 69 -2.98 -9.77 5.31
N ILE A 70 -1.72 -9.38 5.53
CA ILE A 70 -1.36 -7.97 5.78
C ILE A 70 -1.75 -7.10 4.57
N ALA A 71 -1.48 -7.56 3.34
CA ALA A 71 -1.87 -6.83 2.13
C ALA A 71 -3.39 -6.76 1.97
N GLN A 72 -4.12 -7.85 2.23
CA GLN A 72 -5.59 -7.87 2.21
C GLN A 72 -6.17 -6.86 3.20
N LEU A 73 -5.73 -6.87 4.45
CA LEU A 73 -6.18 -5.93 5.47
C LEU A 73 -5.84 -4.48 5.10
N TYR A 74 -4.70 -4.26 4.47
CA TYR A 74 -4.31 -2.94 3.98
C TYR A 74 -5.28 -2.44 2.90
N LEU A 75 -5.64 -3.28 1.92
CA LEU A 75 -6.60 -2.96 0.86
C LEU A 75 -7.99 -2.70 1.43
N LEU A 76 -8.54 -3.65 2.21
CA LEU A 76 -9.90 -3.58 2.74
C LEU A 76 -10.10 -2.42 3.72
N SER A 77 -9.07 -2.02 4.44
CA SER A 77 -9.12 -0.89 5.36
C SER A 77 -9.03 0.49 4.69
N ALA A 78 -8.75 0.56 3.39
CA ALA A 78 -8.59 1.82 2.67
C ALA A 78 -9.92 2.58 2.53
N HIS A 79 -11.03 1.86 2.38
CA HIS A 79 -12.36 2.43 2.24
C HIS A 79 -13.22 2.19 3.50
N ASP A 80 -13.95 3.21 3.97
CA ASP A 80 -14.66 3.13 5.25
C ASP A 80 -15.83 2.15 5.21
N ALA A 81 -16.72 2.26 4.23
CA ALA A 81 -17.87 1.37 4.10
C ALA A 81 -17.43 -0.09 3.88
N LEU A 82 -16.43 -0.32 3.03
CA LEU A 82 -15.85 -1.65 2.83
C LEU A 82 -15.29 -2.23 4.14
N TRP A 83 -14.63 -1.40 4.96
CA TRP A 83 -14.13 -1.85 6.26
C TRP A 83 -15.25 -2.26 7.22
N GLN A 84 -16.40 -1.56 7.22
CA GLN A 84 -17.54 -1.94 8.06
C GLN A 84 -18.08 -3.33 7.69
N GLU A 85 -18.11 -3.68 6.39
CA GLU A 85 -18.49 -5.02 5.95
C GLU A 85 -17.40 -6.04 6.30
N THR A 86 -16.14 -5.72 6.06
CA THR A 86 -15.00 -6.58 6.40
C THR A 86 -14.99 -7.00 7.87
N ARG A 87 -15.26 -6.07 8.78
CA ARG A 87 -15.27 -6.36 10.23
C ARG A 87 -16.30 -7.40 10.65
N LYS A 88 -17.39 -7.55 9.90
CA LYS A 88 -18.45 -8.54 10.20
C LYS A 88 -18.00 -9.97 9.89
N VAL A 89 -17.04 -10.12 8.98
CA VAL A 89 -16.59 -11.41 8.43
C VAL A 89 -15.10 -11.67 8.66
N LEU A 90 -14.42 -10.79 9.39
CA LEU A 90 -13.02 -10.94 9.75
C LEU A 90 -12.86 -11.91 10.90
N GLU A 91 -12.21 -13.04 10.65
CA GLU A 91 -11.89 -14.08 11.61
C GLU A 91 -10.41 -14.01 12.02
N ALA A 92 -10.04 -14.77 13.06
CA ALA A 92 -8.67 -14.80 13.56
C ALA A 92 -7.64 -15.28 12.51
N ASP A 93 -8.07 -16.05 11.53
CA ASP A 93 -7.23 -16.66 10.51
C ASP A 93 -7.36 -16.00 9.12
N GLY A 94 -8.27 -15.03 8.95
CA GLY A 94 -8.42 -14.30 7.68
C GLY A 94 -9.82 -13.71 7.45
N VAL A 95 -10.11 -13.36 6.20
CA VAL A 95 -11.36 -12.72 5.77
C VAL A 95 -12.20 -13.74 5.01
N VAL A 96 -13.50 -13.85 5.35
CA VAL A 96 -14.44 -14.73 4.65
C VAL A 96 -15.10 -13.94 3.52
N TYR A 97 -14.46 -13.86 2.36
CA TYR A 97 -14.88 -13.02 1.22
C TYR A 97 -16.28 -13.36 0.71
N SER A 98 -16.65 -14.65 0.65
CA SER A 98 -17.96 -15.08 0.18
C SER A 98 -19.12 -14.55 1.04
N ALA A 99 -18.85 -14.26 2.31
CA ALA A 99 -19.88 -13.76 3.24
C ALA A 99 -20.13 -12.24 3.10
N MET A 100 -19.27 -11.51 2.38
CA MET A 100 -19.44 -10.05 2.18
C MET A 100 -19.74 -9.67 0.72
N ALA A 101 -19.74 -10.62 -0.21
CA ALA A 101 -19.86 -10.33 -1.64
C ALA A 101 -21.12 -9.53 -2.00
N ASP A 102 -22.30 -9.95 -1.47
CA ASP A 102 -23.57 -9.26 -1.74
C ASP A 102 -23.56 -7.83 -1.17
N ALA A 103 -23.07 -7.65 0.07
CA ALA A 103 -23.00 -6.33 0.69
C ALA A 103 -22.04 -5.40 -0.04
N VAL A 104 -20.92 -5.90 -0.58
CA VAL A 104 -19.95 -5.12 -1.32
C VAL A 104 -20.50 -4.70 -2.68
N SER A 105 -21.34 -5.50 -3.32
CA SER A 105 -21.96 -5.15 -4.61
C SER A 105 -22.86 -3.90 -4.54
N GLU A 106 -23.32 -3.52 -3.35
CA GLU A 106 -24.13 -2.32 -3.10
C GLU A 106 -23.27 -1.08 -2.76
N LEU A 107 -21.95 -1.23 -2.64
CA LEU A 107 -21.02 -0.12 -2.37
C LEU A 107 -20.61 0.59 -3.68
N ASP A 108 -19.83 1.65 -3.55
CA ASP A 108 -19.28 2.36 -4.70
C ASP A 108 -18.18 1.57 -5.42
N ALA A 109 -17.82 2.01 -6.62
CA ALA A 109 -16.84 1.36 -7.47
C ALA A 109 -15.46 1.24 -6.79
N ASP A 110 -15.01 2.26 -6.04
CA ASP A 110 -13.73 2.23 -5.34
C ASP A 110 -13.69 1.11 -4.28
N ALA A 111 -14.77 0.93 -3.53
CA ALA A 111 -14.88 -0.16 -2.55
C ALA A 111 -14.88 -1.52 -3.23
N PHE A 112 -15.59 -1.65 -4.36
CA PHE A 112 -15.66 -2.90 -5.11
C PHE A 112 -14.28 -3.29 -5.70
N GLU A 113 -13.56 -2.36 -6.29
CA GLU A 113 -12.21 -2.61 -6.82
C GLU A 113 -11.21 -3.01 -5.73
N LEU A 114 -11.28 -2.37 -4.56
CA LEU A 114 -10.44 -2.74 -3.42
C LEU A 114 -10.77 -4.14 -2.88
N TYR A 115 -12.05 -4.51 -2.86
CA TYR A 115 -12.51 -5.85 -2.50
C TYR A 115 -11.98 -6.89 -3.50
N LEU A 116 -12.12 -6.66 -4.80
CA LEU A 116 -11.60 -7.56 -5.83
C LEU A 116 -10.09 -7.74 -5.70
N ALA A 117 -9.34 -6.65 -5.58
CA ALA A 117 -7.89 -6.70 -5.40
C ALA A 117 -7.49 -7.52 -4.15
N ALA A 118 -8.21 -7.35 -3.04
CA ALA A 118 -7.94 -8.10 -1.81
C ALA A 118 -8.28 -9.59 -1.95
N SER A 119 -9.40 -9.94 -2.61
CA SER A 119 -9.84 -11.32 -2.80
C SER A 119 -8.86 -12.12 -3.68
N VAL A 120 -8.31 -11.48 -4.71
CA VAL A 120 -7.28 -12.10 -5.56
C VAL A 120 -6.01 -12.41 -4.77
N TRP A 121 -5.69 -11.59 -3.78
CA TRP A 121 -4.53 -11.82 -2.91
C TRP A 121 -4.65 -13.10 -2.06
N GLU A 122 -5.86 -13.51 -1.69
CA GLU A 122 -6.10 -14.76 -0.97
C GLU A 122 -5.55 -15.98 -1.74
N TYR A 123 -5.66 -15.97 -3.07
CA TYR A 123 -5.19 -17.07 -3.93
C TYR A 123 -3.73 -16.94 -4.36
N GLY A 124 -2.98 -15.98 -3.85
CA GLY A 124 -1.56 -15.78 -4.15
C GLY A 124 -1.26 -15.28 -5.57
N ALA A 125 -2.29 -14.90 -6.31
CA ALA A 125 -2.16 -14.41 -7.67
C ALA A 125 -2.50 -12.91 -7.73
N VAL A 126 -1.49 -12.08 -7.96
CA VAL A 126 -1.71 -10.70 -8.42
C VAL A 126 -1.99 -10.77 -9.91
N SER A 127 -3.20 -11.13 -10.29
CA SER A 127 -3.67 -11.00 -11.68
C SER A 127 -4.72 -9.91 -11.78
N ALA A 128 -4.43 -8.72 -11.24
CA ALA A 128 -5.13 -7.54 -11.74
C ALA A 128 -4.72 -7.36 -13.20
N ASP A 129 -5.69 -7.28 -14.09
CA ASP A 129 -5.36 -6.87 -15.46
C ASP A 129 -4.82 -5.44 -15.37
N TYR A 130 -3.54 -5.28 -15.73
CA TYR A 130 -2.91 -3.95 -15.68
C TYR A 130 -3.62 -2.95 -16.60
N ALA A 131 -4.38 -3.42 -17.60
CA ALA A 131 -5.17 -2.57 -18.46
C ALA A 131 -6.27 -1.84 -17.67
N ASP A 132 -6.96 -2.53 -16.75
CA ASP A 132 -8.01 -1.92 -15.93
C ASP A 132 -7.41 -0.89 -14.96
N LEU A 133 -6.22 -1.14 -14.42
CA LEU A 133 -5.53 -0.19 -13.55
C LEU A 133 -5.04 1.09 -14.27
N THR A 134 -5.00 1.09 -15.59
CA THR A 134 -4.60 2.27 -16.37
C THR A 134 -5.78 3.14 -16.78
N ASP A 135 -7.00 2.62 -16.69
CA ASP A 135 -8.23 3.36 -16.98
C ASP A 135 -8.58 4.28 -15.80
N GLU A 136 -8.47 5.60 -16.04
CA GLU A 136 -8.76 6.60 -14.99
C GLU A 136 -10.26 6.76 -14.73
N GLU A 137 -11.12 6.31 -15.65
CA GLU A 137 -12.57 6.31 -15.46
C GLU A 137 -13.02 5.09 -14.64
N ALA A 138 -12.33 3.95 -14.79
CA ALA A 138 -12.63 2.72 -14.07
C ALA A 138 -12.04 2.69 -12.65
N VAL A 139 -10.81 3.15 -12.48
CA VAL A 139 -10.08 3.07 -11.21
C VAL A 139 -9.55 4.43 -10.78
N SER A 140 -10.07 4.96 -9.67
CA SER A 140 -9.61 6.23 -9.13
C SER A 140 -8.10 6.22 -8.81
N PHE A 141 -7.48 7.40 -8.78
CA PHE A 141 -6.04 7.48 -8.45
C PHE A 141 -5.73 6.99 -7.04
N ASP A 142 -6.64 7.16 -6.10
CA ASP A 142 -6.46 6.70 -4.72
C ASP A 142 -6.52 5.17 -4.64
N VAL A 143 -7.46 4.52 -5.34
CA VAL A 143 -7.53 3.05 -5.46
C VAL A 143 -6.30 2.51 -6.15
N PHE A 144 -5.88 3.09 -7.29
CA PHE A 144 -4.64 2.74 -7.97
C PHE A 144 -3.43 2.76 -7.03
N ARG A 145 -3.27 3.83 -6.24
CA ARG A 145 -2.18 3.95 -5.27
C ARG A 145 -2.21 2.82 -4.25
N VAL A 146 -3.38 2.56 -3.68
CA VAL A 146 -3.55 1.54 -2.63
C VAL A 146 -3.22 0.16 -3.19
N ILE A 147 -3.71 -0.19 -4.37
CA ILE A 147 -3.39 -1.47 -5.02
C ILE A 147 -1.89 -1.59 -5.27
N CYS A 148 -1.26 -0.57 -5.85
CA CYS A 148 0.18 -0.58 -6.08
C CYS A 148 1.00 -0.68 -4.78
N TYR A 149 0.58 0.00 -3.71
CA TYR A 149 1.29 -0.06 -2.43
C TYR A 149 1.07 -1.39 -1.69
N ALA A 150 -0.04 -2.08 -1.95
CA ALA A 150 -0.27 -3.42 -1.40
C ALA A 150 0.74 -4.45 -1.93
N VAL A 151 1.30 -4.27 -3.14
CA VAL A 151 2.30 -5.20 -3.71
C VAL A 151 3.54 -5.33 -2.84
N PRO A 152 4.29 -4.26 -2.51
CA PRO A 152 5.41 -4.38 -1.58
C PRO A 152 5.00 -4.83 -0.18
N ILE A 153 3.79 -4.51 0.28
CA ILE A 153 3.28 -4.99 1.57
C ILE A 153 3.06 -6.50 1.54
N GLY A 154 2.48 -7.04 0.47
CA GLY A 154 2.30 -8.48 0.27
C GLY A 154 3.61 -9.26 0.09
N LEU A 155 4.69 -8.59 -0.33
CA LEU A 155 6.01 -9.22 -0.49
C LEU A 155 6.89 -9.10 0.75
N TYR A 156 6.75 -8.04 1.54
CA TYR A 156 7.68 -7.68 2.62
C TYR A 156 6.98 -7.34 3.95
N GLY A 157 5.66 -7.51 4.01
CA GLY A 157 4.88 -7.29 5.21
C GLY A 157 4.95 -5.85 5.75
N THR A 158 4.91 -5.73 7.06
CA THR A 158 4.94 -4.43 7.75
C THR A 158 6.25 -3.68 7.59
N ASP A 159 7.33 -4.30 7.11
CA ASP A 159 8.60 -3.61 6.90
C ASP A 159 8.51 -2.64 5.72
N ALA A 160 7.74 -2.96 4.68
CA ALA A 160 7.42 -2.00 3.61
C ALA A 160 6.69 -0.76 4.17
N ILE A 161 5.73 -0.95 5.07
CA ILE A 161 5.01 0.15 5.72
C ILE A 161 5.95 1.02 6.57
N LYS A 162 6.81 0.40 7.39
CA LYS A 162 7.80 1.12 8.21
C LYS A 162 8.77 1.96 7.37
N ILE A 163 9.16 1.45 6.19
CA ILE A 163 10.02 2.19 5.28
C ILE A 163 9.30 3.40 4.70
N SER A 164 8.03 3.25 4.28
CA SER A 164 7.22 4.37 3.79
C SER A 164 7.03 5.46 4.87
N GLU A 165 6.83 5.08 6.12
CA GLU A 165 6.61 6.02 7.23
C GLU A 165 7.90 6.65 7.76
N ARG A 166 9.06 6.26 7.24
CA ARG A 166 10.34 6.81 7.68
C ARG A 166 10.54 8.22 7.15
N ARG A 167 10.55 9.19 8.05
CA ARG A 167 10.96 10.55 7.69
C ARG A 167 12.45 10.56 7.34
N PRO A 168 12.85 11.22 6.25
CA PRO A 168 14.26 11.39 5.96
C PRO A 168 14.93 12.03 7.19
N ALA A 169 16.05 11.48 7.61
CA ALA A 169 16.83 12.08 8.68
C ALA A 169 17.06 13.55 8.30
N LYS A 170 16.67 14.50 9.17
CA LYS A 170 16.96 15.93 8.95
C LYS A 170 18.43 16.01 8.61
N GLN A 171 18.76 16.43 7.39
CA GLN A 171 20.14 16.74 7.02
C GLN A 171 20.64 17.68 8.09
N LYS A 172 21.47 17.18 9.00
CA LYS A 172 22.18 18.03 9.93
C LYS A 172 22.94 18.98 9.04
N ASN A 173 22.52 20.25 9.03
CA ASN A 173 23.19 21.33 8.35
C ASN A 173 24.68 21.25 8.71
N ARG A 174 25.48 20.67 7.81
CA ARG A 174 26.91 20.89 7.77
C ARG A 174 27.15 22.33 7.27
N LYS A 175 26.56 23.29 7.98
CA LYS A 175 27.00 24.66 7.92
C LYS A 175 28.29 24.74 8.72
N ARG A 176 29.41 24.48 8.02
CA ARG A 176 30.56 25.35 7.97
C ARG A 176 31.29 25.63 9.27
N LYS A 177 32.33 24.88 9.43
CA LYS A 177 33.62 25.46 9.87
C LYS A 177 34.47 25.78 8.62
N GLU A 178 34.07 26.75 7.86
CA GLU A 178 34.93 27.42 6.86
C GLU A 178 34.78 28.90 7.13
N GLY A 179 35.70 29.45 7.83
CA GLY A 179 35.79 30.90 8.03
C GLY A 179 36.44 31.32 9.34
N LYS A 180 37.56 30.71 9.70
CA LYS A 180 38.50 31.29 10.68
C LYS A 180 39.90 30.77 10.43
N GLU A 181 40.44 31.15 9.32
CA GLU A 181 41.88 31.21 9.09
C GLU A 181 42.11 32.29 8.01
N ARG A 182 42.05 33.55 8.45
CA ARG A 182 42.66 34.71 7.82
C ARG A 182 42.52 35.89 8.79
N GLU A 183 43.44 36.00 9.69
CA GLU A 183 44.06 37.20 10.13
C GLU A 183 45.37 36.81 10.85
#